data_f03d9be31ab0634741807c2050cf03d8
#
_entry.id   f03d9be31ab0634741807c2050cf03d8
#
_cell.length_a   1.000
_cell.length_b   1.000
_cell.length_c   1.000
_cell.angle_alpha   90.00
_cell.angle_beta   90.00
_cell.angle_gamma   90.00
#
_symmetry.space_group_name_H-M   'P 1'
#
loop_
_entity.id
_entity.type
_entity.pdbx_description
1 polymer ?
#
loop_
_entity_poly.entity_id
_entity_poly.type
_entity_poly.pdbx_seq_one_letter_code
_entity_poly.pdbx_strand_id
1 'polypeptide(L)'
;MGTGRKLNRYEQRMTCFFYILCAFFICSCGGNKTANKEKKTPLAAELPKDEVRYVKSIQLTSPGKDKMYAFNEEIVIGFESKDRFPVDSAAFYIDGQQIATAGKEDRSFTYRIPEGKTGNMTIKVMAWHPDNKRGIATTTIRVKPDQAPAIYSYEVVNVFPHDPKAYTQGLIYQDGFIYEGTGQYGESSIRKTDMQTGKTLSVLNIDSQLFGEGITIYEDKIYQITWRSRKGFIYDLKTFTLESTFNYNSEGWGITTAGDHLIMSDGSNKLYHIAPSTFNILKEVEVYDHNGPVDQLNELEYVDGMIWANVWLTDRIVVIDPETGIVRGELNLPGLLPATDK
;
A
#
# COMPACT_ATOMS: atom_id res chain seq x y z
N MET A 1 -18.41 33.96 49.93
CA MET A 1 -18.95 34.61 48.74
C MET A 1 -18.47 33.81 47.57
N GLY A 2 -19.07 32.86 46.97
CA GLY A 2 -20.42 32.68 46.49
C GLY A 2 -20.52 33.04 45.03
N THR A 3 -20.58 32.06 44.15
CA THR A 3 -21.33 31.87 42.90
C THR A 3 -20.51 30.99 41.97
N GLY A 4 -20.79 29.79 41.55
CA GLY A 4 -22.05 29.12 41.25
C GLY A 4 -22.55 29.38 39.85
N ARG A 5 -22.19 28.51 38.83
CA ARG A 5 -22.96 28.32 37.57
C ARG A 5 -22.51 27.00 36.91
N LYS A 6 -23.30 25.99 37.04
CA LYS A 6 -24.38 25.38 36.24
C LYS A 6 -23.86 24.66 34.96
N LEU A 7 -23.94 23.33 35.06
CA LEU A 7 -23.93 22.33 33.96
C LEU A 7 -25.06 22.60 32.95
N ASN A 8 -24.80 22.28 31.71
CA ASN A 8 -25.86 22.02 30.75
C ASN A 8 -25.61 20.66 30.06
N ARG A 9 -26.51 19.73 30.40
CA ARG A 9 -26.65 18.41 29.76
C ARG A 9 -27.43 18.59 28.44
N TYR A 10 -26.96 17.95 27.40
CA TYR A 10 -27.82 17.52 26.31
C TYR A 10 -27.64 16.02 26.08
N GLU A 11 -28.56 15.26 26.65
CA GLU A 11 -28.85 13.88 26.24
C GLU A 11 -29.74 13.96 25.01
N GLN A 12 -29.35 13.28 23.91
CA GLN A 12 -30.30 12.86 22.88
C GLN A 12 -30.23 11.33 22.75
N ARG A 13 -31.32 10.73 23.21
CA ARG A 13 -31.67 9.32 23.02
C ARG A 13 -32.02 9.09 21.56
N MET A 14 -31.41 8.10 20.94
CA MET A 14 -31.89 7.52 19.68
C MET A 14 -32.43 6.14 19.96
N THR A 15 -33.74 6.03 19.88
CA THR A 15 -34.52 4.80 20.09
C THR A 15 -34.59 4.03 18.79
N CYS A 16 -34.02 2.81 18.73
CA CYS A 16 -34.26 1.85 17.65
C CYS A 16 -35.59 1.12 17.88
N PHE A 17 -36.50 1.24 16.95
CA PHE A 17 -37.71 0.42 16.88
C PHE A 17 -37.47 -0.76 15.93
N PHE A 18 -37.47 -1.95 16.49
CA PHE A 18 -37.63 -3.22 15.76
C PHE A 18 -39.10 -3.59 15.72
N TYR A 19 -39.71 -3.69 14.54
CA TYR A 19 -40.97 -4.35 14.36
C TYR A 19 -40.78 -5.75 13.74
N ILE A 20 -41.05 -6.78 14.54
CA ILE A 20 -41.25 -8.15 14.07
C ILE A 20 -42.75 -8.34 13.89
N LEU A 21 -43.19 -8.63 12.66
CA LEU A 21 -44.57 -9.02 12.37
C LEU A 21 -44.59 -10.50 12.02
N CYS A 22 -45.00 -11.34 12.98
CA CYS A 22 -45.41 -12.72 12.74
C CYS A 22 -46.88 -12.75 12.40
N ALA A 23 -47.23 -13.22 11.23
CA ALA A 23 -48.64 -13.59 10.89
C ALA A 23 -48.74 -15.10 10.68
N PHE A 24 -49.40 -15.73 11.61
CA PHE A 24 -49.93 -17.08 11.47
C PHE A 24 -51.21 -17.06 10.64
N PHE A 25 -51.35 -17.93 9.66
CA PHE A 25 -52.63 -18.25 9.10
C PHE A 25 -52.86 -19.78 9.14
N ILE A 26 -53.98 -20.11 9.74
CA ILE A 26 -54.46 -21.45 10.04
C ILE A 26 -55.22 -21.97 8.81
N CYS A 27 -55.03 -23.24 8.53
CA CYS A 27 -55.75 -24.07 7.58
C CYS A 27 -57.28 -24.10 7.81
N SER A 28 -58.03 -24.10 6.73
CA SER A 28 -59.36 -24.73 6.69
C SER A 28 -59.58 -25.46 5.36
N CYS A 29 -59.96 -26.71 5.47
CA CYS A 29 -60.31 -27.64 4.38
C CYS A 29 -61.67 -27.36 3.78
N GLY A 30 -61.82 -27.69 2.51
CA GLY A 30 -63.11 -28.15 1.99
C GLY A 30 -63.41 -27.78 0.53
N GLY A 31 -63.58 -28.80 -0.34
CA GLY A 31 -64.42 -28.70 -1.52
C GLY A 31 -63.81 -29.08 -2.87
N ASN A 32 -63.97 -30.31 -3.28
CA ASN A 32 -63.79 -30.85 -4.64
C ASN A 32 -64.60 -30.10 -5.70
N LYS A 33 -63.91 -29.58 -6.77
CA LYS A 33 -64.55 -29.51 -8.12
C LYS A 33 -63.48 -29.64 -9.19
N THR A 34 -63.63 -30.68 -10.00
CA THR A 34 -62.90 -30.91 -11.26
C THR A 34 -63.03 -29.76 -12.21
N ALA A 35 -61.90 -29.19 -12.69
CA ALA A 35 -61.85 -28.30 -13.83
C ALA A 35 -60.59 -28.55 -14.66
N ASN A 36 -60.80 -28.63 -15.96
CA ASN A 36 -59.89 -28.86 -17.06
C ASN A 36 -58.50 -28.27 -16.94
N LYS A 37 -57.46 -29.09 -17.16
CA LYS A 37 -56.09 -28.68 -17.41
C LYS A 37 -55.95 -28.13 -18.83
N GLU A 38 -56.08 -26.86 -19.02
CA GLU A 38 -55.40 -26.16 -20.12
C GLU A 38 -53.93 -26.01 -19.75
N LYS A 39 -53.05 -26.66 -20.54
CA LYS A 39 -51.61 -26.46 -20.50
C LYS A 39 -51.31 -25.02 -20.97
N LYS A 40 -51.15 -24.07 -20.03
CA LYS A 40 -50.51 -22.81 -20.30
C LYS A 40 -49.02 -23.09 -20.47
N THR A 41 -48.54 -23.01 -21.72
CA THR A 41 -47.11 -22.84 -22.05
C THR A 41 -46.59 -21.67 -21.24
N PRO A 42 -45.46 -21.81 -20.50
CA PRO A 42 -44.87 -20.66 -19.84
C PRO A 42 -44.47 -19.64 -20.91
N LEU A 43 -45.09 -18.47 -20.88
CA LEU A 43 -44.62 -17.32 -21.64
C LEU A 43 -43.17 -17.09 -21.18
N ALA A 44 -42.21 -17.29 -22.09
CA ALA A 44 -40.83 -16.96 -21.83
C ALA A 44 -40.84 -15.47 -21.48
N ALA A 45 -40.52 -15.14 -20.23
CA ALA A 45 -40.34 -13.76 -19.79
C ALA A 45 -39.29 -13.13 -20.68
N GLU A 46 -39.70 -12.25 -21.59
CA GLU A 46 -38.77 -11.38 -22.32
C GLU A 46 -38.01 -10.59 -21.25
N LEU A 47 -36.71 -10.86 -21.12
CA LEU A 47 -35.81 -10.08 -20.31
C LEU A 47 -35.89 -8.62 -20.78
N PRO A 48 -35.82 -7.64 -19.88
CA PRO A 48 -35.83 -6.22 -20.27
C PRO A 48 -34.75 -5.97 -21.31
N LYS A 49 -35.08 -5.30 -22.41
CA LYS A 49 -34.20 -5.05 -23.56
C LYS A 49 -32.97 -4.18 -23.22
N ASP A 50 -32.85 -3.69 -22.00
CA ASP A 50 -31.79 -2.77 -21.55
C ASP A 50 -30.72 -3.39 -20.67
N GLU A 51 -30.73 -4.71 -20.42
CA GLU A 51 -29.73 -5.35 -19.60
C GLU A 51 -28.40 -5.50 -20.35
N VAL A 52 -27.35 -4.85 -19.82
CA VAL A 52 -25.97 -4.96 -20.35
C VAL A 52 -25.43 -6.36 -20.17
N ARG A 53 -25.00 -7.00 -21.27
CA ARG A 53 -24.41 -8.35 -21.24
C ARG A 53 -22.90 -8.29 -21.48
N TYR A 54 -22.10 -8.73 -20.52
CA TYR A 54 -20.65 -8.87 -20.67
C TYR A 54 -20.31 -10.19 -21.36
N VAL A 55 -19.48 -10.10 -22.40
CA VAL A 55 -19.09 -11.24 -23.24
C VAL A 55 -17.56 -11.27 -23.44
N LYS A 56 -16.97 -12.45 -23.55
CA LYS A 56 -15.55 -12.63 -23.89
C LYS A 56 -15.36 -12.46 -25.41
N SER A 57 -15.43 -11.24 -25.87
CA SER A 57 -15.44 -10.89 -27.28
C SER A 57 -14.15 -10.27 -27.80
N ILE A 58 -13.37 -9.63 -26.94
CA ILE A 58 -12.14 -8.95 -27.30
C ILE A 58 -10.95 -9.50 -26.53
N GLN A 59 -9.76 -9.31 -27.09
CA GLN A 59 -8.47 -9.52 -26.42
C GLN A 59 -7.49 -8.40 -26.78
N LEU A 60 -6.59 -8.07 -25.85
CA LEU A 60 -5.52 -7.12 -26.13
C LEU A 60 -4.45 -7.78 -27.00
N THR A 61 -3.99 -7.05 -28.01
CA THR A 61 -2.87 -7.44 -28.86
C THR A 61 -1.57 -6.75 -28.46
N SER A 62 -1.69 -5.57 -27.82
CA SER A 62 -0.60 -4.78 -27.26
C SER A 62 -1.11 -3.86 -26.14
N PRO A 63 -0.26 -3.46 -25.17
CA PRO A 63 1.09 -4.00 -24.91
C PRO A 63 1.01 -5.41 -24.29
N GLY A 64 2.15 -6.13 -24.29
CA GLY A 64 2.28 -7.42 -23.61
C GLY A 64 2.18 -7.26 -22.09
N LYS A 65 1.64 -8.30 -21.43
CA LYS A 65 1.52 -8.34 -19.98
C LYS A 65 2.91 -8.22 -19.29
N ASP A 66 2.96 -7.50 -18.16
CA ASP A 66 4.13 -7.29 -17.31
C ASP A 66 5.37 -6.69 -18.01
N LYS A 67 5.20 -6.18 -19.24
CA LYS A 67 6.26 -5.49 -19.95
C LYS A 67 6.58 -4.16 -19.25
N MET A 68 7.86 -3.79 -19.21
CA MET A 68 8.33 -2.56 -18.59
C MET A 68 8.54 -1.46 -19.63
N TYR A 69 8.08 -0.25 -19.31
CA TYR A 69 8.19 0.95 -20.11
C TYR A 69 8.70 2.11 -19.25
N ALA A 70 9.37 3.06 -19.88
CA ALA A 70 9.82 4.28 -19.22
C ALA A 70 8.75 5.39 -19.30
N PHE A 71 8.86 6.40 -18.44
CA PHE A 71 8.13 7.64 -18.63
C PHE A 71 8.45 8.23 -20.00
N ASN A 72 7.54 9.03 -20.52
CA ASN A 72 7.65 9.66 -21.84
C ASN A 72 7.72 8.69 -23.04
N GLU A 73 7.73 7.39 -22.83
CA GLU A 73 7.65 6.38 -23.88
C GLU A 73 6.23 6.29 -24.46
N GLU A 74 6.11 6.10 -25.77
CA GLU A 74 4.84 5.87 -26.45
C GLU A 74 4.55 4.38 -26.56
N ILE A 75 3.35 3.99 -26.15
CA ILE A 75 2.85 2.62 -26.28
C ILE A 75 1.61 2.60 -27.16
N VAL A 76 1.47 1.53 -27.92
CA VAL A 76 0.25 1.26 -28.69
C VAL A 76 -0.62 0.31 -27.89
N ILE A 77 -1.80 0.76 -27.50
CA ILE A 77 -2.83 -0.06 -26.87
C ILE A 77 -3.72 -0.60 -27.98
N GLY A 78 -3.52 -1.86 -28.37
CA GLY A 78 -4.24 -2.52 -29.45
C GLY A 78 -5.14 -3.64 -28.93
N PHE A 79 -6.25 -3.88 -29.61
CA PHE A 79 -7.13 -5.00 -29.33
C PHE A 79 -7.71 -5.58 -30.62
N GLU A 80 -8.12 -6.82 -30.55
CA GLU A 80 -8.88 -7.48 -31.60
C GLU A 80 -10.20 -8.04 -31.07
N SER A 81 -11.18 -8.15 -31.94
CA SER A 81 -12.48 -8.74 -31.64
C SER A 81 -12.65 -10.05 -32.40
N LYS A 82 -13.31 -11.03 -31.77
CA LYS A 82 -13.69 -12.27 -32.45
C LYS A 82 -14.74 -11.98 -33.53
N ASP A 83 -14.64 -12.62 -34.67
CA ASP A 83 -15.46 -12.37 -35.89
C ASP A 83 -16.96 -12.25 -35.64
N ARG A 84 -17.49 -13.03 -34.70
CA ARG A 84 -18.92 -13.03 -34.34
C ARG A 84 -19.36 -11.82 -33.48
N PHE A 85 -18.46 -10.92 -33.12
CA PHE A 85 -18.73 -9.75 -32.30
C PHE A 85 -18.25 -8.48 -33.01
N PRO A 86 -19.02 -7.94 -33.96
CA PRO A 86 -18.68 -6.64 -34.55
C PRO A 86 -18.62 -5.56 -33.50
N VAL A 87 -17.66 -4.66 -33.60
CA VAL A 87 -17.46 -3.57 -32.64
C VAL A 87 -18.11 -2.31 -33.19
N ASP A 88 -18.98 -1.69 -32.42
CA ASP A 88 -19.57 -0.38 -32.75
C ASP A 88 -18.67 0.77 -32.29
N SER A 89 -18.08 0.62 -31.10
CA SER A 89 -17.12 1.58 -30.53
C SER A 89 -16.27 0.91 -29.45
N ALA A 90 -15.17 1.57 -29.07
CA ALA A 90 -14.36 1.14 -27.93
C ALA A 90 -13.92 2.34 -27.09
N ALA A 91 -13.57 2.10 -25.83
CA ALA A 91 -12.91 3.05 -24.95
C ALA A 91 -11.69 2.42 -24.29
N PHE A 92 -10.65 3.24 -24.12
CA PHE A 92 -9.37 2.89 -23.51
C PHE A 92 -9.26 3.53 -22.14
N TYR A 93 -8.75 2.78 -21.17
CA TYR A 93 -8.62 3.22 -19.79
C TYR A 93 -7.21 2.91 -19.27
N ILE A 94 -6.68 3.85 -18.48
CA ILE A 94 -5.47 3.66 -17.67
C ILE A 94 -5.89 3.85 -16.21
N ASP A 95 -5.58 2.86 -15.35
CA ASP A 95 -5.89 2.85 -13.92
C ASP A 95 -7.35 3.23 -13.59
N GLY A 96 -8.25 2.78 -14.45
CA GLY A 96 -9.69 3.06 -14.33
C GLY A 96 -10.16 4.37 -14.96
N GLN A 97 -9.28 5.29 -15.29
CA GLN A 97 -9.61 6.55 -15.95
C GLN A 97 -9.69 6.35 -17.47
N GLN A 98 -10.78 6.83 -18.09
CA GLN A 98 -10.93 6.82 -19.54
C GLN A 98 -10.00 7.86 -20.17
N ILE A 99 -9.17 7.41 -21.12
CA ILE A 99 -8.19 8.26 -21.83
C ILE A 99 -8.54 8.52 -23.30
N ALA A 100 -9.28 7.61 -23.92
CA ALA A 100 -9.67 7.75 -25.32
C ALA A 100 -10.93 6.92 -25.65
N THR A 101 -11.51 7.24 -26.80
CA THR A 101 -12.55 6.44 -27.47
C THR A 101 -12.15 6.16 -28.91
N ALA A 102 -12.64 5.05 -29.45
CA ALA A 102 -12.40 4.63 -30.84
C ALA A 102 -13.72 4.31 -31.52
N GLY A 103 -13.79 4.60 -32.81
CA GLY A 103 -14.92 4.26 -33.66
C GLY A 103 -14.91 2.79 -34.11
N LYS A 104 -15.83 2.48 -35.06
CA LYS A 104 -16.07 1.11 -35.52
C LYS A 104 -14.86 0.44 -36.17
N GLU A 105 -14.02 1.18 -36.85
CA GLU A 105 -12.87 0.64 -37.58
C GLU A 105 -11.55 0.71 -36.79
N ASP A 106 -11.49 1.52 -35.74
CA ASP A 106 -10.27 1.72 -34.97
C ASP A 106 -10.08 0.59 -33.94
N ARG A 107 -8.87 0.03 -33.91
CA ARG A 107 -8.49 -1.10 -33.05
C ARG A 107 -7.31 -0.79 -32.14
N SER A 108 -6.81 0.44 -32.15
CA SER A 108 -5.68 0.86 -31.34
C SER A 108 -5.72 2.33 -30.98
N PHE A 109 -4.97 2.65 -29.93
CA PHE A 109 -4.72 4.01 -29.48
C PHE A 109 -3.26 4.13 -29.02
N THR A 110 -2.56 5.19 -29.46
CA THR A 110 -1.20 5.48 -29.00
C THR A 110 -1.28 6.34 -27.74
N TYR A 111 -0.65 5.87 -26.68
CA TYR A 111 -0.61 6.54 -25.39
C TYR A 111 0.84 6.85 -25.01
N ARG A 112 1.12 8.11 -24.65
CA ARG A 112 2.39 8.53 -24.09
C ARG A 112 2.30 8.45 -22.58
N ILE A 113 3.17 7.66 -21.95
CA ILE A 113 3.21 7.46 -20.49
C ILE A 113 3.70 8.76 -19.83
N PRO A 114 2.88 9.44 -19.02
CA PRO A 114 3.33 10.65 -18.34
C PRO A 114 4.30 10.33 -17.21
N GLU A 115 5.14 11.29 -16.82
CA GLU A 115 5.82 11.21 -15.53
C GLU A 115 4.79 11.18 -14.40
N GLY A 116 5.05 10.38 -13.36
CA GLY A 116 4.13 10.24 -12.24
C GLY A 116 4.48 9.04 -11.38
N LYS A 117 3.48 8.24 -11.02
CA LYS A 117 3.64 7.05 -10.19
C LYS A 117 4.37 5.93 -10.94
N THR A 118 5.35 5.31 -10.28
CA THR A 118 6.05 4.11 -10.77
C THR A 118 5.29 2.81 -10.46
N GLY A 119 5.75 1.72 -11.05
CA GLY A 119 5.22 0.38 -10.80
C GLY A 119 4.08 -0.02 -11.72
N ASN A 120 3.11 -0.72 -11.19
CA ASN A 120 2.03 -1.30 -11.97
C ASN A 120 1.07 -0.25 -12.53
N MET A 121 0.81 -0.32 -13.84
CA MET A 121 -0.18 0.48 -14.55
C MET A 121 -1.18 -0.46 -15.25
N THR A 122 -2.46 -0.34 -14.94
CA THR A 122 -3.52 -1.18 -15.49
C THR A 122 -4.09 -0.56 -16.76
N ILE A 123 -4.06 -1.31 -17.85
CA ILE A 123 -4.66 -0.95 -19.14
C ILE A 123 -5.93 -1.77 -19.32
N LYS A 124 -7.04 -1.10 -19.60
CA LYS A 124 -8.33 -1.74 -19.88
C LYS A 124 -8.90 -1.20 -21.20
N VAL A 125 -9.39 -2.08 -22.03
CA VAL A 125 -10.21 -1.76 -23.20
C VAL A 125 -11.61 -2.29 -22.97
N MET A 126 -12.61 -1.46 -23.24
CA MET A 126 -14.02 -1.85 -23.27
C MET A 126 -14.55 -1.61 -24.68
N ALA A 127 -15.13 -2.64 -25.29
CA ALA A 127 -15.78 -2.56 -26.61
C ALA A 127 -17.29 -2.71 -26.46
N TRP A 128 -18.03 -1.90 -27.20
CA TRP A 128 -19.47 -2.00 -27.34
C TRP A 128 -19.80 -2.73 -28.64
N HIS A 129 -20.75 -3.63 -28.55
CA HIS A 129 -21.25 -4.46 -29.63
C HIS A 129 -22.76 -4.25 -29.79
N PRO A 130 -23.37 -4.65 -30.92
CA PRO A 130 -24.80 -4.72 -31.06
C PRO A 130 -25.48 -5.53 -29.93
N ASP A 131 -26.78 -5.34 -29.75
CA ASP A 131 -27.59 -6.02 -28.75
C ASP A 131 -27.16 -5.81 -27.30
N ASN A 132 -26.69 -4.61 -26.95
CA ASN A 132 -26.24 -4.26 -25.61
C ASN A 132 -25.11 -5.13 -25.02
N LYS A 133 -24.31 -5.77 -25.89
CA LYS A 133 -23.17 -6.56 -25.44
C LYS A 133 -21.93 -5.71 -25.24
N ARG A 134 -21.12 -6.05 -24.25
CA ARG A 134 -19.84 -5.39 -23.95
C ARG A 134 -18.73 -6.41 -23.77
N GLY A 135 -17.61 -6.15 -24.43
CA GLY A 135 -16.34 -6.87 -24.25
C GLY A 135 -15.39 -6.08 -23.37
N ILE A 136 -14.67 -6.76 -22.49
CA ILE A 136 -13.60 -6.14 -21.68
C ILE A 136 -12.35 -7.00 -21.83
N ALA A 137 -11.22 -6.32 -22.02
CA ALA A 137 -9.89 -6.91 -21.95
C ALA A 137 -8.98 -6.01 -21.09
N THR A 138 -8.16 -6.62 -20.24
CA THR A 138 -7.30 -5.92 -19.31
C THR A 138 -5.91 -6.54 -19.32
N THR A 139 -4.88 -5.70 -19.21
CA THR A 139 -3.50 -6.11 -18.97
C THR A 139 -2.85 -5.15 -17.99
N THR A 140 -1.73 -5.55 -17.41
CA THR A 140 -0.90 -4.70 -16.56
C THR A 140 0.47 -4.59 -17.20
N ILE A 141 1.03 -3.39 -17.21
CA ILE A 141 2.43 -3.10 -17.55
C ILE A 141 3.12 -2.53 -16.32
N ARG A 142 4.44 -2.45 -16.35
CA ARG A 142 5.24 -1.77 -15.33
C ARG A 142 5.84 -0.50 -15.89
N VAL A 143 5.85 0.56 -15.07
CA VAL A 143 6.35 1.87 -15.45
C VAL A 143 7.50 2.26 -14.55
N LYS A 144 8.58 2.79 -15.13
CA LYS A 144 9.79 3.23 -14.45
C LYS A 144 10.19 4.63 -14.88
N PRO A 145 11.05 5.33 -14.10
CA PRO A 145 11.66 6.58 -14.53
C PRO A 145 12.48 6.40 -15.82
N ASP A 146 12.50 7.43 -16.66
CA ASP A 146 13.35 7.52 -17.85
C ASP A 146 14.73 8.10 -17.53
N GLN A 147 14.90 8.75 -16.38
CA GLN A 147 16.14 9.39 -15.96
C GLN A 147 16.77 8.65 -14.78
N ALA A 148 18.11 8.60 -14.78
CA ALA A 148 18.88 8.08 -13.66
C ALA A 148 18.77 9.02 -12.45
N PRO A 149 18.83 8.48 -11.21
CA PRO A 149 18.86 9.30 -10.00
C PRO A 149 20.12 10.16 -9.94
N ALA A 150 20.03 11.30 -9.22
CA ALA A 150 21.19 12.09 -8.90
C ALA A 150 22.14 11.31 -7.98
N ILE A 151 23.44 11.33 -8.27
CA ILE A 151 24.43 10.71 -7.39
C ILE A 151 24.92 11.74 -6.38
N TYR A 152 24.70 11.46 -5.09
CA TYR A 152 25.18 12.30 -4.00
C TYR A 152 26.55 11.85 -3.49
N SER A 153 27.35 12.80 -3.02
CA SER A 153 28.55 12.56 -2.24
C SER A 153 28.26 12.80 -0.76
N TYR A 154 29.10 12.28 0.11
CA TYR A 154 29.00 12.49 1.55
C TYR A 154 30.32 12.94 2.15
N GLU A 155 30.24 13.57 3.31
CA GLU A 155 31.37 13.90 4.18
C GLU A 155 31.06 13.43 5.60
N VAL A 156 32.01 12.73 6.22
CA VAL A 156 31.88 12.31 7.63
C VAL A 156 32.21 13.50 8.52
N VAL A 157 31.20 14.11 9.11
CA VAL A 157 31.36 15.29 9.98
C VAL A 157 31.70 14.88 11.41
N ASN A 158 31.06 13.82 11.95
CA ASN A 158 31.27 13.34 13.31
C ASN A 158 31.15 11.81 13.35
N VAL A 159 31.79 11.21 14.34
CA VAL A 159 31.68 9.79 14.71
C VAL A 159 31.36 9.73 16.20
N PHE A 160 30.35 8.99 16.58
CA PHE A 160 29.91 8.84 17.96
C PHE A 160 30.11 7.39 18.45
N PRO A 161 30.38 7.20 19.74
CA PRO A 161 30.47 5.85 20.31
C PRO A 161 29.15 5.09 20.17
N HIS A 162 29.26 3.82 19.78
CA HIS A 162 28.13 2.90 19.67
C HIS A 162 28.47 1.53 20.25
N ASP A 163 27.49 0.80 20.78
CA ASP A 163 27.67 -0.57 21.27
C ASP A 163 27.89 -1.55 20.09
N PRO A 164 29.10 -2.12 19.90
CA PRO A 164 29.37 -3.01 18.77
C PRO A 164 28.59 -4.33 18.82
N LYS A 165 27.92 -4.63 19.94
CA LYS A 165 27.03 -5.79 20.08
C LYS A 165 25.59 -5.48 19.74
N ALA A 166 25.23 -4.22 19.53
CA ALA A 166 23.91 -3.86 19.09
C ALA A 166 23.72 -4.31 17.62
N TYR A 167 22.75 -5.15 17.40
CA TYR A 167 22.35 -5.55 16.05
C TYR A 167 21.25 -4.59 15.59
N THR A 168 21.67 -3.38 15.18
CA THR A 168 20.78 -2.25 14.87
C THR A 168 19.86 -2.57 13.70
N GLN A 169 18.56 -2.33 13.89
CA GLN A 169 17.53 -2.50 12.88
C GLN A 169 16.72 -1.23 12.64
N GLY A 170 16.72 -0.29 13.58
CA GLY A 170 16.13 1.02 13.43
C GLY A 170 16.81 2.01 14.35
N LEU A 171 17.00 3.26 13.89
CA LEU A 171 17.75 4.28 14.59
C LEU A 171 17.06 5.63 14.45
N ILE A 172 16.82 6.32 15.57
CA ILE A 172 16.18 7.65 15.57
C ILE A 172 16.98 8.57 16.45
N TYR A 173 17.31 9.74 15.94
CA TYR A 173 17.86 10.83 16.74
C TYR A 173 16.74 11.74 17.23
N GLN A 174 16.68 11.99 18.55
CA GLN A 174 15.79 12.99 19.13
C GLN A 174 16.41 13.62 20.37
N ASP A 175 16.50 14.94 20.39
CA ASP A 175 16.91 15.77 21.57
C ASP A 175 18.21 15.32 22.23
N GLY A 176 19.24 14.98 21.45
CA GLY A 176 20.55 14.54 21.93
C GLY A 176 20.65 13.05 22.26
N PHE A 177 19.58 12.29 22.07
CA PHE A 177 19.52 10.85 22.31
C PHE A 177 19.30 10.08 21.00
N ILE A 178 19.87 8.90 20.98
CA ILE A 178 19.57 7.87 19.99
C ILE A 178 18.59 6.89 20.59
N TYR A 179 17.45 6.68 19.90
CA TYR A 179 16.55 5.58 20.13
C TYR A 179 16.86 4.50 19.11
N GLU A 180 17.05 3.29 19.56
CA GLU A 180 17.54 2.19 18.74
C GLU A 180 16.67 0.95 18.92
N GLY A 181 16.18 0.38 17.83
CA GLY A 181 15.63 -0.95 17.75
C GLY A 181 16.73 -1.97 17.39
N THR A 182 16.90 -3.01 18.19
CA THR A 182 17.87 -4.07 17.89
C THR A 182 17.19 -5.38 17.54
N GLY A 183 17.81 -6.15 16.63
CA GLY A 183 17.38 -7.48 16.22
C GLY A 183 18.01 -8.61 17.02
N GLN A 184 17.91 -9.82 16.49
CA GLN A 184 18.32 -11.12 17.02
C GLN A 184 17.35 -11.75 18.04
N TYR A 185 17.04 -13.03 17.81
CA TYR A 185 16.19 -13.80 18.71
C TYR A 185 16.83 -13.93 20.09
N GLY A 186 16.13 -13.55 21.14
CA GLY A 186 16.62 -13.54 22.51
C GLY A 186 17.43 -12.31 22.93
N GLU A 187 17.79 -11.44 21.99
CA GLU A 187 18.62 -10.25 22.23
C GLU A 187 17.97 -8.94 21.76
N SER A 188 16.82 -9.02 21.09
CA SER A 188 16.11 -7.87 20.56
C SER A 188 15.65 -6.93 21.66
N SER A 189 15.84 -5.63 21.46
CA SER A 189 15.51 -4.61 22.46
C SER A 189 15.16 -3.26 21.82
N ILE A 190 14.56 -2.38 22.63
CA ILE A 190 14.51 -0.94 22.37
C ILE A 190 15.43 -0.28 23.38
N ARG A 191 16.28 0.64 22.89
CA ARG A 191 17.27 1.34 23.72
C ARG A 191 17.12 2.84 23.56
N LYS A 192 17.45 3.56 24.64
CA LYS A 192 17.72 5.01 24.62
C LYS A 192 19.15 5.23 25.03
N THR A 193 19.93 5.83 24.16
CA THR A 193 21.39 6.01 24.33
C THR A 193 21.73 7.50 24.22
N ASP A 194 22.57 7.99 25.10
CA ASP A 194 23.16 9.33 24.97
C ASP A 194 24.12 9.33 23.79
N MET A 195 23.85 10.18 22.80
CA MET A 195 24.59 10.21 21.54
C MET A 195 26.08 10.54 21.73
N GLN A 196 26.40 11.44 22.65
CA GLN A 196 27.78 11.93 22.81
C GLN A 196 28.68 10.90 23.49
N THR A 197 28.13 10.16 24.45
CA THR A 197 28.91 9.23 25.26
C THR A 197 28.75 7.76 24.86
N GLY A 198 27.74 7.43 24.03
CA GLY A 198 27.37 6.05 23.72
C GLY A 198 26.77 5.29 24.91
N LYS A 199 26.48 5.96 26.03
CA LYS A 199 25.94 5.32 27.22
C LYS A 199 24.45 5.04 27.06
N THR A 200 24.08 3.78 27.14
CA THR A 200 22.69 3.37 27.18
C THR A 200 22.04 3.78 28.51
N LEU A 201 20.96 4.53 28.45
CA LEU A 201 20.22 5.07 29.59
C LEU A 201 19.01 4.24 29.97
N SER A 202 18.37 3.64 28.96
CA SER A 202 17.20 2.78 29.14
C SER A 202 17.25 1.64 28.15
N VAL A 203 16.82 0.45 28.55
CA VAL A 203 16.70 -0.76 27.71
C VAL A 203 15.39 -1.44 28.02
N LEU A 204 14.65 -1.81 27.00
CA LEU A 204 13.52 -2.72 27.08
C LEU A 204 13.80 -3.93 26.19
N ASN A 205 14.01 -5.09 26.78
CA ASN A 205 14.10 -6.34 26.02
C ASN A 205 12.70 -6.79 25.60
N ILE A 206 12.54 -7.21 24.35
CA ILE A 206 11.29 -7.79 23.88
C ILE A 206 11.29 -9.31 24.08
N ASP A 207 10.15 -9.95 23.78
CA ASP A 207 10.03 -11.42 23.88
C ASP A 207 11.13 -12.12 23.06
N SER A 208 11.78 -13.11 23.67
CA SER A 208 12.91 -13.84 23.10
C SER A 208 12.58 -14.60 21.81
N GLN A 209 11.32 -14.85 21.54
CA GLN A 209 10.84 -15.49 20.31
C GLN A 209 10.61 -14.50 19.16
N LEU A 210 10.81 -13.21 19.40
CA LEU A 210 10.64 -12.17 18.41
C LEU A 210 12.00 -11.66 17.93
N PHE A 211 12.05 -11.31 16.66
CA PHE A 211 13.15 -10.57 16.07
C PHE A 211 12.66 -9.13 15.87
N GLY A 212 13.19 -8.19 16.67
CA GLY A 212 12.90 -6.76 16.56
C GLY A 212 13.50 -6.19 15.29
N GLU A 213 12.78 -5.28 14.67
CA GLU A 213 13.15 -4.59 13.45
C GLU A 213 13.02 -3.08 13.64
N GLY A 214 12.69 -2.34 12.59
CA GLY A 214 12.60 -0.91 12.57
C GLY A 214 11.76 -0.34 13.71
N ILE A 215 12.14 0.84 14.16
CA ILE A 215 11.37 1.65 15.11
C ILE A 215 11.14 3.03 14.55
N THR A 216 10.07 3.70 15.00
CA THR A 216 9.86 5.13 14.77
C THR A 216 9.17 5.78 15.95
N ILE A 217 9.32 7.11 16.05
CA ILE A 217 8.61 7.92 17.05
C ILE A 217 7.52 8.71 16.33
N TYR A 218 6.28 8.55 16.79
CA TYR A 218 5.16 9.38 16.39
C TYR A 218 4.47 9.92 17.63
N GLU A 219 4.38 11.24 17.74
CA GLU A 219 3.96 11.92 18.96
C GLU A 219 4.81 11.48 20.17
N ASP A 220 4.19 11.09 21.28
CA ASP A 220 4.86 10.61 22.51
C ASP A 220 4.99 9.08 22.56
N LYS A 221 5.06 8.40 21.42
CA LYS A 221 5.05 6.91 21.31
C LYS A 221 6.16 6.38 20.44
N ILE A 222 6.70 5.22 20.83
CA ILE A 222 7.61 4.43 20.02
C ILE A 222 6.80 3.31 19.34
N TYR A 223 6.85 3.23 18.03
CA TYR A 223 6.33 2.13 17.23
C TYR A 223 7.50 1.22 16.90
N GLN A 224 7.37 -0.07 17.19
CA GLN A 224 8.35 -1.10 16.82
C GLN A 224 7.66 -2.16 15.98
N ILE A 225 8.30 -2.58 14.90
CA ILE A 225 7.89 -3.72 14.09
C ILE A 225 8.80 -4.92 14.35
N THR A 226 8.38 -6.09 13.88
CA THR A 226 9.15 -7.34 13.97
C THR A 226 9.24 -8.00 12.60
N TRP A 227 10.29 -8.76 12.36
CA TRP A 227 10.55 -9.39 11.07
C TRP A 227 9.37 -10.27 10.60
N ARG A 228 9.38 -11.55 10.91
CA ARG A 228 8.41 -12.55 10.40
C ARG A 228 7.19 -12.76 11.30
N SER A 229 7.27 -12.28 12.51
CA SER A 229 6.15 -12.42 13.46
C SER A 229 4.96 -11.54 13.10
N ARG A 230 5.14 -10.55 12.21
CA ARG A 230 4.07 -9.67 11.71
C ARG A 230 3.28 -8.98 12.82
N LYS A 231 3.96 -8.74 13.93
CA LYS A 231 3.43 -8.13 15.12
C LYS A 231 4.24 -6.88 15.43
N GLY A 232 3.54 -5.79 15.72
CA GLY A 232 4.16 -4.56 16.17
C GLY A 232 3.70 -4.17 17.55
N PHE A 233 4.43 -3.25 18.14
CA PHE A 233 4.27 -2.79 19.50
C PHE A 233 4.27 -1.27 19.54
N ILE A 234 3.48 -0.70 20.44
CA ILE A 234 3.44 0.73 20.72
C ILE A 234 3.76 0.92 22.20
N TYR A 235 4.79 1.70 22.46
CA TYR A 235 5.26 1.99 23.82
C TYR A 235 5.18 3.50 24.11
N ASP A 236 4.97 3.85 25.36
CA ASP A 236 5.17 5.23 25.84
C ASP A 236 6.65 5.63 25.69
N LEU A 237 6.93 6.76 25.09
CA LEU A 237 8.29 7.21 24.76
C LEU A 237 9.15 7.47 26.00
N LYS A 238 8.55 7.88 27.15
CA LYS A 238 9.28 8.26 28.36
C LYS A 238 9.58 7.07 29.25
N THR A 239 8.61 6.16 29.37
CA THR A 239 8.65 5.06 30.35
C THR A 239 9.00 3.72 29.70
N PHE A 240 8.93 3.61 28.37
CA PHE A 240 9.04 2.36 27.60
C PHE A 240 7.98 1.33 27.99
N THR A 241 6.87 1.79 28.59
CA THR A 241 5.76 0.91 28.94
C THR A 241 4.97 0.54 27.69
N LEU A 242 4.70 -0.76 27.50
CA LEU A 242 3.87 -1.25 26.41
C LEU A 242 2.43 -0.74 26.60
N GLU A 243 1.91 -0.03 25.60
CA GLU A 243 0.54 0.50 25.59
C GLU A 243 -0.41 -0.37 24.75
N SER A 244 0.05 -0.83 23.59
CA SER A 244 -0.77 -1.65 22.70
C SER A 244 0.07 -2.43 21.70
N THR A 245 -0.58 -3.31 20.94
CA THR A 245 0.02 -4.09 19.88
C THR A 245 -0.85 -4.01 18.63
N PHE A 246 -0.22 -4.21 17.46
CA PHE A 246 -0.90 -4.29 16.17
C PHE A 246 -0.36 -5.44 15.35
N ASN A 247 -1.04 -5.78 14.24
CA ASN A 247 -0.59 -6.81 13.31
C ASN A 247 -0.59 -6.25 11.88
N TYR A 248 0.26 -6.82 11.03
CA TYR A 248 0.35 -6.50 9.61
C TYR A 248 0.58 -7.76 8.78
N ASN A 249 0.48 -7.69 7.45
CA ASN A 249 0.40 -8.89 6.59
C ASN A 249 1.71 -9.23 5.83
N SER A 250 2.73 -8.37 5.89
CA SER A 250 4.05 -8.59 5.27
C SER A 250 5.10 -8.95 6.32
N GLU A 251 6.36 -9.09 5.95
CA GLU A 251 7.49 -8.91 6.87
C GLU A 251 7.56 -7.43 7.28
N GLY A 252 8.18 -7.11 8.41
CA GLY A 252 8.48 -5.74 8.80
C GLY A 252 9.97 -5.56 8.80
N TRP A 253 10.49 -4.54 8.08
CA TRP A 253 11.92 -4.24 8.01
C TRP A 253 12.20 -2.84 8.57
N GLY A 254 11.94 -1.78 7.85
CA GLY A 254 12.09 -0.40 8.32
C GLY A 254 10.75 0.29 8.54
N ILE A 255 10.74 1.32 9.37
CA ILE A 255 9.58 2.16 9.60
C ILE A 255 10.02 3.58 9.98
N THR A 256 9.40 4.58 9.38
CA THR A 256 9.65 5.99 9.70
C THR A 256 8.36 6.80 9.81
N THR A 257 8.43 7.97 10.41
CA THR A 257 7.31 8.92 10.54
C THR A 257 7.39 9.97 9.45
N ALA A 258 6.33 10.10 8.65
CA ALA A 258 6.20 11.09 7.59
C ALA A 258 5.00 12.01 7.84
N GLY A 259 5.20 13.07 8.61
CA GLY A 259 4.14 14.01 8.98
C GLY A 259 3.08 13.37 9.88
N ASP A 260 1.90 13.13 9.34
CA ASP A 260 0.74 12.60 10.07
C ASP A 260 0.55 11.08 9.94
N HIS A 261 1.45 10.39 9.25
CA HIS A 261 1.38 8.95 9.03
C HIS A 261 2.74 8.26 9.13
N LEU A 262 2.75 6.94 9.13
CA LEU A 262 3.95 6.11 9.13
C LEU A 262 4.20 5.56 7.72
N ILE A 263 5.48 5.30 7.40
CA ILE A 263 5.88 4.59 6.19
C ILE A 263 6.72 3.38 6.58
N MET A 264 6.37 2.20 6.09
CA MET A 264 7.02 0.92 6.40
C MET A 264 7.54 0.26 5.12
N SER A 265 8.70 -0.38 5.22
CA SER A 265 9.26 -1.32 4.23
C SER A 265 9.11 -2.77 4.68
N ASP A 266 9.20 -3.71 3.73
CA ASP A 266 9.10 -5.15 3.98
C ASP A 266 10.18 -5.99 3.26
N GLY A 267 11.23 -5.31 2.79
CA GLY A 267 12.31 -5.93 2.01
C GLY A 267 11.99 -6.11 0.52
N SER A 268 10.78 -5.83 0.07
CA SER A 268 10.46 -5.71 -1.35
C SER A 268 10.73 -4.28 -1.85
N ASN A 269 10.30 -3.99 -3.08
CA ASN A 269 10.32 -2.62 -3.62
C ASN A 269 9.08 -1.80 -3.21
N LYS A 270 8.38 -2.16 -2.14
CA LYS A 270 7.17 -1.47 -1.70
C LYS A 270 7.40 -0.64 -0.45
N LEU A 271 6.75 0.52 -0.42
CA LEU A 271 6.55 1.34 0.76
C LEU A 271 5.06 1.37 1.09
N TYR A 272 4.73 1.13 2.36
CA TYR A 272 3.37 1.13 2.88
C TYR A 272 3.14 2.38 3.71
N HIS A 273 2.26 3.27 3.27
CA HIS A 273 1.80 4.40 4.06
C HIS A 273 0.69 3.92 5.01
N ILE A 274 0.84 4.19 6.29
CA ILE A 274 0.07 3.54 7.36
C ILE A 274 -0.50 4.60 8.31
N ALA A 275 -1.78 4.47 8.66
CA ALA A 275 -2.41 5.29 9.68
C ALA A 275 -1.91 4.89 11.09
N PRO A 276 -1.30 5.78 11.88
CA PRO A 276 -0.70 5.43 13.18
C PRO A 276 -1.71 4.84 14.18
N SER A 277 -2.94 5.37 14.19
CA SER A 277 -3.98 4.98 15.16
C SER A 277 -4.56 3.59 14.95
N THR A 278 -4.58 3.09 13.70
CA THR A 278 -5.22 1.81 13.34
C THR A 278 -4.26 0.81 12.71
N PHE A 279 -3.09 1.26 12.28
CA PHE A 279 -2.11 0.53 11.48
C PHE A 279 -2.66 0.02 10.14
N ASN A 280 -3.72 0.66 9.64
CA ASN A 280 -4.27 0.35 8.32
C ASN A 280 -3.42 0.97 7.22
N ILE A 281 -3.22 0.22 6.14
CA ILE A 281 -2.54 0.73 4.93
C ILE A 281 -3.45 1.78 4.27
N LEU A 282 -2.95 2.99 4.11
CA LEU A 282 -3.59 4.10 3.42
C LEU A 282 -3.33 4.03 1.91
N LYS A 283 -2.09 3.70 1.53
CA LYS A 283 -1.68 3.45 0.15
C LYS A 283 -0.40 2.62 0.11
N GLU A 284 -0.15 1.99 -1.03
CA GLU A 284 1.11 1.33 -1.38
C GLU A 284 1.78 2.10 -2.52
N VAL A 285 3.11 2.20 -2.46
CA VAL A 285 3.94 2.82 -3.50
C VAL A 285 5.03 1.83 -3.88
N GLU A 286 5.19 1.58 -5.17
CA GLU A 286 6.27 0.72 -5.69
C GLU A 286 7.47 1.59 -6.07
N VAL A 287 8.66 1.25 -5.57
CA VAL A 287 9.89 2.03 -5.74
C VAL A 287 10.66 1.54 -6.96
N TYR A 288 10.97 2.48 -7.86
CA TYR A 288 11.71 2.22 -9.10
C TYR A 288 12.78 3.28 -9.33
N ASP A 289 13.91 2.84 -9.85
CA ASP A 289 14.87 3.70 -10.55
C ASP A 289 14.77 3.49 -12.09
N HIS A 290 15.66 4.14 -12.84
CA HIS A 290 15.69 4.04 -14.32
C HIS A 290 16.02 2.62 -14.83
N ASN A 291 16.53 1.71 -14.00
CA ASN A 291 16.81 0.32 -14.35
C ASN A 291 15.61 -0.60 -14.08
N GLY A 292 14.77 -0.26 -13.09
CA GLY A 292 13.63 -1.07 -12.70
C GLY A 292 13.28 -0.96 -11.21
N PRO A 293 12.62 -1.99 -10.63
CA PRO A 293 12.28 -2.00 -9.21
C PRO A 293 13.53 -2.01 -8.33
N VAL A 294 13.46 -1.30 -7.20
CA VAL A 294 14.51 -1.27 -6.18
C VAL A 294 14.04 -2.10 -4.98
N ASP A 295 14.41 -3.38 -4.99
CA ASP A 295 14.11 -4.31 -3.89
C ASP A 295 15.08 -4.13 -2.72
N GLN A 296 14.84 -4.89 -1.64
CA GLN A 296 15.67 -4.92 -0.43
C GLN A 296 15.66 -3.60 0.35
N LEU A 297 14.58 -2.80 0.21
CA LEU A 297 14.41 -1.62 1.03
C LEU A 297 14.31 -2.02 2.50
N ASN A 298 15.21 -1.48 3.33
CA ASN A 298 15.33 -1.85 4.74
C ASN A 298 14.98 -0.66 5.64
N GLU A 299 15.92 -0.22 6.45
CA GLU A 299 15.75 0.90 7.35
C GLU A 299 15.42 2.18 6.58
N LEU A 300 14.52 2.99 7.15
CA LEU A 300 13.93 4.16 6.51
C LEU A 300 14.07 5.40 7.38
N GLU A 301 14.43 6.54 6.74
CA GLU A 301 14.34 7.85 7.37
C GLU A 301 13.59 8.84 6.48
N TYR A 302 12.68 9.61 7.07
CA TYR A 302 11.98 10.69 6.38
C TYR A 302 12.67 12.02 6.63
N VAL A 303 13.34 12.56 5.60
CA VAL A 303 14.11 13.79 5.67
C VAL A 303 13.73 14.70 4.52
N ASP A 304 13.35 15.94 4.83
CA ASP A 304 13.04 16.99 3.85
C ASP A 304 12.06 16.57 2.75
N GLY A 305 11.02 15.82 3.14
CA GLY A 305 9.98 15.37 2.21
C GLY A 305 10.32 14.13 1.41
N MET A 306 11.49 13.52 1.63
CA MET A 306 11.96 12.34 0.92
C MET A 306 12.21 11.18 1.89
N ILE A 307 12.06 9.94 1.41
CA ILE A 307 12.47 8.74 2.14
C ILE A 307 13.91 8.41 1.76
N TRP A 308 14.76 8.28 2.78
CA TRP A 308 16.10 7.74 2.66
C TRP A 308 16.06 6.29 3.12
N ALA A 309 16.42 5.36 2.26
CA ALA A 309 16.31 3.94 2.54
C ALA A 309 17.62 3.22 2.28
N ASN A 310 18.04 2.40 3.24
CA ASN A 310 19.12 1.44 3.04
C ASN A 310 18.66 0.32 2.08
N VAL A 311 19.50 -0.03 1.12
CA VAL A 311 19.31 -1.22 0.30
C VAL A 311 20.13 -2.35 0.91
N TRP A 312 19.46 -3.30 1.55
CA TRP A 312 20.10 -4.37 2.33
C TRP A 312 21.13 -5.16 1.54
N LEU A 313 22.22 -5.60 2.19
CA LEU A 313 23.39 -6.25 1.62
C LEU A 313 24.16 -5.43 0.59
N THR A 314 23.98 -4.13 0.58
CA THR A 314 24.77 -3.20 -0.26
C THR A 314 25.27 -2.02 0.57
N ASP A 315 26.21 -1.23 0.01
CA ASP A 315 26.61 0.05 0.58
C ASP A 315 25.71 1.22 0.06
N ARG A 316 24.55 0.93 -0.49
CA ARG A 316 23.68 1.86 -1.20
C ARG A 316 22.56 2.39 -0.31
N ILE A 317 22.39 3.71 -0.31
CA ILE A 317 21.20 4.40 0.19
C ILE A 317 20.50 5.06 -0.99
N VAL A 318 19.19 4.90 -1.09
CA VAL A 318 18.35 5.52 -2.11
C VAL A 318 17.45 6.59 -1.50
N VAL A 319 17.27 7.69 -2.23
CA VAL A 319 16.41 8.82 -1.86
C VAL A 319 15.15 8.76 -2.73
N ILE A 320 14.02 8.49 -2.09
CA ILE A 320 12.77 8.11 -2.75
C ILE A 320 11.73 9.20 -2.53
N ASP A 321 11.05 9.57 -3.59
CA ASP A 321 9.82 10.37 -3.51
C ASP A 321 8.67 9.48 -2.97
N PRO A 322 8.15 9.75 -1.76
CA PRO A 322 7.18 8.88 -1.10
C PRO A 322 5.81 8.84 -1.80
N GLU A 323 5.51 9.83 -2.66
CA GLU A 323 4.23 9.89 -3.36
C GLU A 323 4.23 9.08 -4.65
N THR A 324 5.36 9.09 -5.36
CA THR A 324 5.48 8.51 -6.69
C THR A 324 6.26 7.21 -6.74
N GLY A 325 7.14 6.96 -5.75
CA GLY A 325 8.07 5.82 -5.73
C GLY A 325 9.30 6.00 -6.61
N ILE A 326 9.51 7.19 -7.15
CA ILE A 326 10.68 7.50 -7.97
C ILE A 326 11.91 7.63 -7.08
N VAL A 327 12.99 6.91 -7.41
CA VAL A 327 14.31 7.16 -6.81
C VAL A 327 14.88 8.44 -7.43
N ARG A 328 14.94 9.50 -6.66
CA ARG A 328 15.46 10.82 -7.08
C ARG A 328 16.96 10.97 -6.86
N GLY A 329 17.52 10.26 -5.88
CA GLY A 329 18.93 10.33 -5.52
C GLY A 329 19.48 9.00 -5.02
N GLU A 330 20.80 8.91 -5.00
CA GLU A 330 21.52 7.74 -4.53
C GLU A 330 22.85 8.15 -3.88
N LEU A 331 23.18 7.50 -2.75
CA LEU A 331 24.50 7.50 -2.15
C LEU A 331 25.09 6.10 -2.21
N ASN A 332 26.38 6.01 -2.41
CA ASN A 332 27.13 4.79 -2.25
C ASN A 332 28.24 5.02 -1.20
N LEU A 333 28.25 4.20 -0.14
CA LEU A 333 29.08 4.36 1.06
C LEU A 333 30.14 3.26 1.21
N PRO A 334 30.90 2.89 0.15
CA PRO A 334 31.87 1.80 0.23
C PRO A 334 32.96 2.16 1.21
N GLY A 335 33.28 1.25 2.15
CA GLY A 335 34.35 1.44 3.11
C GLY A 335 34.07 2.45 4.22
N LEU A 336 32.82 2.91 4.40
CA LEU A 336 32.43 3.77 5.52
C LEU A 336 32.72 3.08 6.87
N LEU A 337 32.46 1.77 6.99
CA LEU A 337 32.88 0.98 8.13
C LEU A 337 34.24 0.33 7.84
N PRO A 338 35.22 0.43 8.77
CA PRO A 338 36.47 -0.32 8.68
C PRO A 338 36.22 -1.82 8.55
N ALA A 339 37.17 -2.53 7.91
CA ALA A 339 37.04 -3.99 7.73
C ALA A 339 37.02 -4.77 9.08
N THR A 340 37.51 -4.14 10.15
CA THR A 340 37.51 -4.68 11.53
C THR A 340 36.11 -4.61 12.17
N ASP A 341 35.20 -3.81 11.63
CA ASP A 341 33.88 -3.53 12.21
C ASP A 341 32.73 -4.12 11.34
N LYS A 342 33.12 -5.00 10.36
CA LYS A 342 32.19 -5.69 9.47
C LYS A 342 31.84 -7.08 9.96
#